data_ae679947efd1129cec42bf6549605124
#
_entry.id   ae679947efd1129cec42bf6549605124
#
_cell.length_a   1.000
_cell.length_b   1.000
_cell.length_c   1.000
_cell.angle_alpha   90.00
_cell.angle_beta   90.00
_cell.angle_gamma   90.00
#
_symmetry.space_group_name_H-M   'P 1'
#
loop_
_entity.id
_entity.type
_entity.pdbx_description
1 polymer ?
#
loop_
_entity_poly.entity_id
_entity_poly.type
_entity_poly.pdbx_seq_one_letter_code
_entity_poly.pdbx_strand_id
1 'polypeptide(L)'
;MAFKEITTPRGVIIQGKNGKAELKWDSSFVPKTNQKFTRMQKFVDSEVLRRCSPRVPFQTGTLEKSGKLGTTVGSGIVEYIAPYARKQYWGTSETRAYDPNRGAKWFERMKVAEKAEILEGARKIGG
;
A
#
# COMPACT_ATOMS: atom_id res chain seq x y z
N MET A 1 2.89 -6.68 -9.26
CA MET A 1 1.81 -6.38 -8.33
C MET A 1 2.23 -6.70 -6.91
N ALA A 2 1.80 -5.86 -5.97
CA ALA A 2 2.20 -5.96 -4.57
C ALA A 2 1.58 -7.14 -3.84
N PHE A 3 0.40 -7.55 -4.22
CA PHE A 3 -0.27 -8.70 -3.66
C PHE A 3 -0.20 -9.88 -4.63
N LYS A 4 -0.24 -11.08 -4.07
CA LYS A 4 -0.35 -12.28 -4.88
C LYS A 4 -1.79 -12.43 -5.36
N GLU A 5 -1.97 -12.58 -6.65
CA GLU A 5 -3.30 -12.78 -7.21
C GLU A 5 -3.94 -14.04 -6.66
N ILE A 6 -5.23 -13.93 -6.38
CA ILE A 6 -6.00 -15.06 -5.89
C ILE A 6 -6.41 -15.93 -7.08
N THR A 7 -6.17 -17.23 -6.93
CA THR A 7 -6.65 -18.24 -7.87
C THR A 7 -7.53 -19.22 -7.11
N THR A 8 -8.58 -19.71 -7.78
CA THR A 8 -9.44 -20.73 -7.19
C THR A 8 -8.84 -22.12 -7.40
N PRO A 9 -8.92 -23.00 -6.39
CA PRO A 9 -8.51 -24.39 -6.60
C PRO A 9 -9.47 -25.09 -7.54
N ARG A 10 -9.06 -26.25 -8.07
CA ARG A 10 -9.96 -27.10 -8.85
C ARG A 10 -11.14 -27.50 -7.98
N GLY A 11 -12.32 -27.53 -8.59
CA GLY A 11 -13.51 -28.03 -7.94
C GLY A 11 -13.34 -29.48 -7.51
N VAL A 12 -13.96 -29.82 -6.38
CA VAL A 12 -13.93 -31.19 -5.86
C VAL A 12 -15.17 -31.92 -6.35
N ILE A 13 -14.96 -33.10 -6.92
CA ILE A 13 -16.05 -34.01 -7.30
C ILE A 13 -16.05 -35.16 -6.30
N ILE A 14 -17.13 -35.27 -5.53
CA ILE A 14 -17.35 -36.38 -4.62
C ILE A 14 -18.38 -37.28 -5.27
N GLN A 15 -17.98 -38.49 -5.65
CA GLN A 15 -18.84 -39.46 -6.28
C GLN A 15 -19.09 -40.63 -5.35
N GLY A 16 -20.32 -40.78 -4.94
CA GLY A 16 -20.74 -41.87 -4.07
C GLY A 16 -21.68 -42.83 -4.77
N LYS A 17 -22.15 -43.83 -4.01
CA LYS A 17 -23.07 -44.87 -4.51
C LYS A 17 -24.39 -44.28 -5.01
N ASN A 18 -24.88 -43.22 -4.40
CA ASN A 18 -26.18 -42.62 -4.63
C ASN A 18 -26.15 -41.22 -5.25
N GLY A 19 -25.00 -40.76 -5.73
CA GLY A 19 -24.87 -39.46 -6.34
C GLY A 19 -23.47 -38.92 -6.35
N LYS A 20 -23.31 -37.73 -6.91
CA LYS A 20 -22.06 -37.00 -6.89
C LYS A 20 -22.29 -35.55 -6.46
N ALA A 21 -21.33 -34.99 -5.76
CA ALA A 21 -21.33 -33.58 -5.44
C ALA A 21 -20.11 -32.92 -6.10
N GLU A 22 -20.29 -31.76 -6.70
CA GLU A 22 -19.26 -31.02 -7.37
C GLU A 22 -19.23 -29.60 -6.82
N LEU A 23 -18.04 -29.13 -6.41
CA LEU A 23 -17.84 -27.76 -6.00
C LEU A 23 -17.42 -26.93 -7.21
N LYS A 24 -18.25 -25.97 -7.58
CA LYS A 24 -17.93 -25.02 -8.65
C LYS A 24 -17.79 -23.62 -8.08
N TRP A 25 -16.73 -22.96 -8.47
CA TRP A 25 -16.52 -21.56 -8.10
C TRP A 25 -17.29 -20.67 -9.08
N ASP A 26 -17.85 -19.57 -8.51
CA ASP A 26 -18.43 -18.53 -9.36
C ASP A 26 -17.34 -17.98 -10.29
N SER A 27 -17.62 -17.94 -11.59
CA SER A 27 -16.66 -17.44 -12.59
C SER A 27 -16.25 -15.99 -12.38
N SER A 28 -17.05 -15.19 -11.66
CA SER A 28 -16.76 -13.80 -11.36
C SER A 28 -15.99 -13.61 -10.05
N PHE A 29 -15.78 -14.67 -9.25
CA PHE A 29 -15.16 -14.54 -7.91
C PHE A 29 -13.74 -14.02 -7.99
N VAL A 30 -12.87 -14.67 -8.78
CA VAL A 30 -11.45 -14.28 -8.88
C VAL A 30 -11.30 -12.88 -9.46
N PRO A 31 -11.92 -12.52 -10.60
CA PRO A 31 -11.80 -11.17 -11.13
C PRO A 31 -12.29 -10.09 -10.17
N LYS A 32 -13.43 -10.28 -9.53
CA LYS A 32 -13.97 -9.30 -8.57
C LYS A 32 -13.07 -9.13 -7.36
N THR A 33 -12.55 -10.23 -6.82
CA THR A 33 -11.69 -10.21 -5.63
C THR A 33 -10.35 -9.54 -5.95
N ASN A 34 -9.75 -9.85 -7.10
CA ASN A 34 -8.49 -9.25 -7.51
C ASN A 34 -8.66 -7.75 -7.81
N GLN A 35 -9.76 -7.32 -8.41
CA GLN A 35 -10.06 -5.91 -8.61
C GLN A 35 -10.20 -5.17 -7.28
N LYS A 36 -10.86 -5.78 -6.31
CA LYS A 36 -11.00 -5.21 -4.96
C LYS A 36 -9.63 -5.00 -4.32
N PHE A 37 -8.77 -5.99 -4.34
CA PHE A 37 -7.42 -5.89 -3.77
C PHE A 37 -6.56 -4.87 -4.52
N THR A 38 -6.70 -4.76 -5.83
CA THR A 38 -6.01 -3.73 -6.61
C THR A 38 -6.42 -2.33 -6.16
N ARG A 39 -7.72 -2.10 -5.96
CA ARG A 39 -8.20 -0.80 -5.45
C ARG A 39 -7.68 -0.51 -4.05
N MET A 40 -7.69 -1.50 -3.17
CA MET A 40 -7.15 -1.36 -1.80
C MET A 40 -5.66 -1.01 -1.84
N GLN A 41 -4.88 -1.69 -2.67
CA GLN A 41 -3.45 -1.44 -2.78
C GLN A 41 -3.16 -0.05 -3.32
N LYS A 42 -3.88 0.39 -4.34
CA LYS A 42 -3.75 1.76 -4.87
C LYS A 42 -4.09 2.80 -3.81
N PHE A 43 -5.13 2.56 -3.04
CA PHE A 43 -5.50 3.45 -1.94
C PHE A 43 -4.38 3.55 -0.90
N VAL A 44 -3.86 2.40 -0.43
CA VAL A 44 -2.80 2.37 0.59
C VAL A 44 -1.55 3.10 0.10
N ASP A 45 -1.10 2.80 -1.12
CA ASP A 45 0.10 3.43 -1.69
C ASP A 45 -0.07 4.94 -1.80
N SER A 46 -1.22 5.39 -2.29
CA SER A 46 -1.53 6.82 -2.42
C SER A 46 -1.58 7.51 -1.05
N GLU A 47 -2.21 6.86 -0.06
CA GLU A 47 -2.32 7.42 1.28
C GLU A 47 -0.97 7.50 1.98
N VAL A 48 -0.11 6.50 1.82
CA VAL A 48 1.24 6.53 2.38
C VAL A 48 2.01 7.73 1.82
N LEU A 49 1.99 7.93 0.50
CA LEU A 49 2.66 9.07 -0.12
C LEU A 49 2.08 10.39 0.37
N ARG A 50 0.76 10.52 0.38
CA ARG A 50 0.07 11.75 0.80
C ARG A 50 0.37 12.11 2.25
N ARG A 51 0.32 11.12 3.14
CA ARG A 51 0.52 11.34 4.57
C ARG A 51 1.99 11.51 4.95
N CYS A 52 2.90 10.94 4.16
CA CYS A 52 4.34 11.18 4.34
C CYS A 52 4.77 12.56 3.85
N SER A 53 4.09 13.11 2.86
CA SER A 53 4.47 14.37 2.21
C SER A 53 4.77 15.52 3.19
N PRO A 54 3.90 15.83 4.19
CA PRO A 54 4.19 16.91 5.13
C PRO A 54 5.30 16.58 6.15
N ARG A 55 5.79 15.34 6.17
CA ARG A 55 6.82 14.90 7.11
C ARG A 55 8.19 14.73 6.46
N VAL A 56 8.25 14.69 5.13
CA VAL A 56 9.49 14.60 4.37
C VAL A 56 10.25 15.92 4.44
N PRO A 57 11.60 15.91 4.65
CA PRO A 57 12.37 17.14 4.62
C PRO A 57 12.15 17.93 3.33
N PHE A 58 11.87 19.21 3.47
CA PHE A 58 11.51 20.07 2.34
C PHE A 58 12.45 21.26 2.27
N GLN A 59 13.38 21.23 1.34
CA GLN A 59 14.25 22.37 1.04
C GLN A 59 13.89 22.97 -0.32
N THR A 60 13.78 22.12 -1.34
CA THR A 60 13.36 22.52 -2.70
C THR A 60 12.15 21.72 -3.17
N GLY A 61 11.64 20.81 -2.35
CA GLY A 61 10.58 19.89 -2.74
C GLY A 61 11.04 18.70 -3.56
N THR A 62 12.33 18.58 -3.84
CA THR A 62 12.86 17.51 -4.70
C THR A 62 12.67 16.14 -4.08
N LEU A 63 12.93 16.01 -2.77
CA LEU A 63 12.79 14.73 -2.06
C LEU A 63 11.34 14.26 -2.06
N GLU A 64 10.40 15.13 -1.76
CA GLU A 64 8.97 14.80 -1.81
C GLU A 64 8.54 14.37 -3.21
N LYS A 65 8.93 15.14 -4.23
CA LYS A 65 8.62 14.81 -5.62
C LYS A 65 9.23 13.48 -6.05
N SER A 66 10.40 13.12 -5.50
CA SER A 66 11.04 11.85 -5.82
C SER A 66 10.21 10.65 -5.37
N GLY A 67 9.47 10.78 -4.29
CA GLY A 67 8.54 9.75 -3.83
C GLY A 67 7.41 9.53 -4.82
N LYS A 68 6.83 10.61 -5.34
CA LYS A 68 5.77 10.54 -6.35
C LYS A 68 6.26 9.97 -7.67
N LEU A 69 7.46 10.35 -8.10
CA LEU A 69 8.05 9.87 -9.34
C LEU A 69 8.54 8.43 -9.24
N GLY A 70 9.08 8.03 -8.09
CA GLY A 70 9.64 6.70 -7.88
C GLY A 70 8.63 5.63 -7.54
N THR A 71 7.41 6.02 -7.20
CA THR A 71 6.37 5.09 -6.76
C THR A 71 5.36 4.84 -7.87
N THR A 72 5.15 3.55 -8.19
CA THR A 72 4.03 3.13 -9.03
C THR A 72 2.88 2.76 -8.09
N VAL A 73 1.82 3.55 -8.12
CA VAL A 73 0.64 3.33 -7.26
C VAL A 73 -0.01 2.00 -7.64
N GLY A 74 -0.23 1.16 -6.64
CA GLY A 74 -0.74 -0.19 -6.82
C GLY A 74 0.33 -1.27 -6.75
N SER A 75 1.62 -0.90 -6.74
CA SER A 75 2.72 -1.87 -6.66
C SER A 75 2.98 -2.39 -5.25
N GLY A 76 2.52 -1.67 -4.23
CA GLY A 76 2.79 -1.98 -2.83
C GLY A 76 4.16 -1.51 -2.35
N ILE A 77 4.90 -0.81 -3.20
CA ILE A 77 6.22 -0.30 -2.88
C ILE A 77 6.18 1.21 -3.03
N VAL A 78 6.52 1.93 -1.96
CA VAL A 78 6.70 3.38 -1.98
C VAL A 78 8.19 3.65 -1.97
N GLU A 79 8.68 4.32 -3.01
CA GLU A 79 10.11 4.52 -3.22
C GLU A 79 10.42 5.99 -3.47
N TYR A 80 11.39 6.49 -2.72
CA TYR A 80 11.94 7.83 -2.89
C TYR A 80 13.26 7.71 -3.65
N ILE A 81 13.27 8.12 -4.89
CA ILE A 81 14.40 7.90 -5.83
C ILE A 81 15.50 8.95 -5.75
N ALA A 82 15.34 10.00 -4.96
CA ALA A 82 16.41 10.99 -4.79
C ALA A 82 17.67 10.33 -4.21
N PRO A 83 18.87 10.62 -4.76
CA PRO A 83 20.10 9.96 -4.31
C PRO A 83 20.39 10.11 -2.81
N TYR A 84 19.95 11.19 -2.21
CA TYR A 84 20.15 11.48 -0.79
C TYR A 84 18.99 11.03 0.10
N ALA A 85 17.96 10.39 -0.45
CA ALA A 85 16.76 10.01 0.31
C ALA A 85 17.09 9.09 1.48
N ARG A 86 17.93 8.09 1.26
CA ARG A 86 18.34 7.15 2.31
C ARG A 86 19.08 7.86 3.45
N LYS A 87 20.00 8.74 3.11
CA LYS A 87 20.76 9.51 4.10
C LYS A 87 19.87 10.41 4.94
N GLN A 88 18.91 11.08 4.30
CA GLN A 88 17.95 11.95 4.99
C GLN A 88 17.00 11.14 5.88
N TYR A 89 16.59 9.97 5.42
CA TYR A 89 15.68 9.11 6.19
C TYR A 89 16.34 8.57 7.46
N TRP A 90 17.58 8.09 7.35
CA TRP A 90 18.31 7.49 8.46
C TRP A 90 19.20 8.48 9.21
N GLY A 91 19.14 9.77 8.87
CA GLY A 91 19.91 10.80 9.54
C GLY A 91 19.39 11.11 10.93
N THR A 92 19.90 12.20 11.51
CA THR A 92 19.43 12.66 12.82
C THR A 92 17.96 13.04 12.76
N SER A 93 17.23 12.75 13.84
CA SER A 93 15.80 13.02 13.93
C SER A 93 15.48 14.48 14.27
N GLU A 94 16.42 15.40 14.04
CA GLU A 94 16.19 16.83 14.26
C GLU A 94 15.11 17.36 13.33
N THR A 95 14.12 18.02 13.91
CA THR A 95 13.09 18.70 13.13
C THR A 95 13.67 19.96 12.50
N ARG A 96 13.19 20.29 11.32
CA ARG A 96 13.60 21.52 10.65
C ARG A 96 12.96 22.72 11.35
N ALA A 97 13.70 23.80 11.48
CA ALA A 97 13.23 25.00 12.18
C ALA A 97 11.97 25.62 11.53
N TYR A 98 11.84 25.48 10.21
CA TYR A 98 10.69 26.00 9.47
C TYR A 98 9.45 25.13 9.56
N ASP A 99 9.60 23.84 9.89
CA ASP A 99 8.47 22.93 10.03
C ASP A 99 8.85 21.78 10.96
N PRO A 100 8.29 21.73 12.18
CA PRO A 100 8.64 20.68 13.14
C PRO A 100 8.17 19.28 12.73
N ASN A 101 7.26 19.17 11.77
CA ASN A 101 6.79 17.86 11.28
C ASN A 101 7.77 17.24 10.28
N ARG A 102 8.64 18.02 9.68
CA ARG A 102 9.56 17.54 8.66
C ARG A 102 10.87 17.08 9.27
N GLY A 103 11.40 15.97 8.76
CA GLY A 103 12.64 15.42 9.28
C GLY A 103 12.84 13.96 8.91
N ALA A 104 13.80 13.31 9.58
CA ALA A 104 14.15 11.91 9.37
C ALA A 104 13.00 10.96 9.74
N LYS A 105 13.07 9.76 9.22
CA LYS A 105 12.13 8.67 9.53
C LYS A 105 10.66 9.06 9.31
N TRP A 106 10.38 9.77 8.24
CA TRP A 106 9.04 10.29 7.96
C TRP A 106 7.99 9.18 7.84
N PHE A 107 8.33 8.02 7.27
CA PHE A 107 7.39 6.91 7.17
C PHE A 107 7.05 6.34 8.55
N GLU A 108 8.06 6.09 9.39
CA GLU A 108 7.83 5.55 10.74
C GLU A 108 6.97 6.48 11.59
N ARG A 109 7.23 7.78 11.52
CA ARG A 109 6.45 8.78 12.26
C ARG A 109 5.03 8.87 11.76
N MET A 110 4.84 8.84 10.45
CA MET A 110 3.51 8.82 9.83
C MET A 110 2.76 7.55 10.23
N LYS A 111 3.41 6.42 10.16
CA LYS A 111 2.82 5.12 10.51
C LYS A 111 2.29 5.11 11.93
N VAL A 112 3.08 5.58 12.89
CA VAL A 112 2.66 5.63 14.30
C VAL A 112 1.44 6.53 14.48
N ALA A 113 1.40 7.67 13.80
CA ALA A 113 0.34 8.66 13.98
C ALA A 113 -0.95 8.32 13.20
N GLU A 114 -0.83 7.72 12.02
CA GLU A 114 -1.92 7.66 11.05
C GLU A 114 -2.25 6.28 10.49
N LYS A 115 -1.59 5.22 10.97
CA LYS A 115 -1.81 3.85 10.51
C LYS A 115 -3.29 3.44 10.59
N ALA A 116 -3.95 3.76 11.70
CA ALA A 116 -5.34 3.38 11.92
C ALA A 116 -6.28 3.97 10.87
N GLU A 117 -6.05 5.21 10.46
CA GLU A 117 -6.86 5.87 9.45
C GLU A 117 -6.68 5.24 8.07
N ILE A 118 -5.45 4.87 7.72
CA ILE A 118 -5.16 4.19 6.45
C ILE A 118 -5.86 2.83 6.41
N LEU A 119 -5.76 2.06 7.49
CA LEU A 119 -6.41 0.74 7.59
C LEU A 119 -7.93 0.85 7.52
N GLU A 120 -8.51 1.86 8.16
CA GLU A 120 -9.95 2.09 8.11
C GLU A 120 -10.43 2.39 6.70
N GLY A 121 -9.72 3.27 5.99
CA GLY A 121 -10.02 3.58 4.60
C GLY A 121 -9.91 2.36 3.68
N ALA A 122 -8.88 1.55 3.88
CA ALA A 122 -8.70 0.30 3.13
C ALA A 122 -9.83 -0.69 3.38
N ARG A 123 -10.27 -0.82 4.63
CA ARG A 123 -11.42 -1.68 4.99
C ARG A 123 -12.70 -1.25 4.28
N LYS A 124 -12.96 0.04 4.19
CA LYS A 124 -14.15 0.56 3.50
C LYS A 124 -14.15 0.19 2.03
N ILE A 125 -12.99 0.20 1.40
CA ILE A 125 -12.85 -0.21 -0.01
C ILE A 125 -13.02 -1.72 -0.14
N GLY A 126 -12.45 -2.48 0.79
CA GLY A 126 -12.45 -3.93 0.76
C GLY A 126 -13.71 -4.59 1.30
N GLY A 127 -14.45 -3.87 2.11
CA GLY A 127 -15.66 -4.35 2.72
C GLY A 127 -16.89 -3.87 2.07
#